data_1865dda1baff4753a84a95cc7014a563
#
_entry.id   1865dda1baff4753a84a95cc7014a563
#
_cell.length_a   1.000
_cell.length_b   1.000
_cell.length_c   1.000
_cell.angle_alpha   90.00
_cell.angle_beta   90.00
_cell.angle_gamma   90.00
#
_symmetry.space_group_name_H-M   'P 1'
#
loop_
_entity.id
_entity.type
_entity.pdbx_description
1 polymer ?
#
loop_
_entity_poly.entity_id
_entity_poly.type
_entity_poly.pdbx_seq_one_letter_code
_entity_poly.pdbx_strand_id
1 'polypeptide(L)'
;MSKKEEKKIPATEVETETAVPATDAEIAEQVEAEVTHKPGKKNRVLGTIINVVLVIAIVLAVMATYLSFTTQAGNVPAIFGLRLYSVQTTSMEPTLMKGDLVISTAVKDPAELKHEDIITYWTVIDGERVLNTHRIIQISKVSGGLAFTTQGDNNTSPDSQYVHQKDVVGKVAKMGNKNVRLPGVGKAFDYLQEPTGFGLVVVLPVLLFLLYQLIQFFRVLFEYQNVKNRIKFEMERGRTEDLIEEQRRREEELKAAERARIEAELRAQLLAEMKAEQTAPAEAPVEADTGDNTAE
;
A
#
# COMPACT_ATOMS: atom_id res chain seq x y z
N MET A 1 0.52 85.67 27.30
CA MET A 1 -0.20 84.40 27.24
C MET A 1 -0.38 84.03 25.79
N SER A 2 0.43 83.10 25.30
CA SER A 2 0.20 82.44 24.04
C SER A 2 0.70 81.03 24.11
N LYS A 3 -0.24 80.09 24.01
CA LYS A 3 -0.10 78.65 24.11
C LYS A 3 0.64 78.12 22.88
N LYS A 4 1.77 77.49 23.06
CA LYS A 4 2.45 76.72 22.03
C LYS A 4 1.72 75.39 21.89
N GLU A 5 1.08 75.14 20.77
CA GLU A 5 0.51 73.86 20.39
C GLU A 5 1.66 72.89 19.99
N GLU A 6 1.77 71.83 20.78
CA GLU A 6 2.67 70.73 20.54
C GLU A 6 2.01 69.80 19.53
N LYS A 7 2.55 69.77 18.32
CA LYS A 7 2.09 68.95 17.20
C LYS A 7 2.51 67.51 17.46
N LYS A 8 1.56 66.69 17.99
CA LYS A 8 1.69 65.27 18.21
C LYS A 8 1.85 64.54 16.87
N ILE A 9 3.03 63.96 16.61
CA ILE A 9 3.28 63.07 15.46
C ILE A 9 2.56 61.77 15.77
N PRO A 10 1.70 61.24 14.88
CA PRO A 10 1.09 59.91 15.11
C PRO A 10 2.16 58.84 15.03
N ALA A 11 2.29 58.05 16.08
CA ALA A 11 3.04 56.83 16.05
C ALA A 11 2.34 55.85 15.08
N THR A 12 2.96 55.69 13.91
CA THR A 12 2.58 54.60 13.00
C THR A 12 2.95 53.32 13.68
N GLU A 13 1.94 52.61 14.21
CA GLU A 13 2.06 51.20 14.59
C GLU A 13 2.55 50.43 13.37
N VAL A 14 3.84 50.13 13.35
CA VAL A 14 4.38 49.12 12.45
C VAL A 14 3.87 47.79 12.96
N GLU A 15 2.75 47.32 12.40
CA GLU A 15 2.39 45.92 12.49
C GLU A 15 3.58 45.09 11.94
N THR A 16 4.40 44.61 12.84
CA THR A 16 5.30 43.51 12.54
C THR A 16 4.42 42.31 12.24
N GLU A 17 4.08 42.13 10.94
CA GLU A 17 3.56 40.90 10.43
C GLU A 17 4.63 39.82 10.69
N THR A 18 4.54 39.23 11.87
CA THR A 18 5.34 38.04 12.21
C THR A 18 4.96 36.98 11.21
N ALA A 19 5.86 36.71 10.25
CA ALA A 19 5.72 35.63 9.27
C ALA A 19 5.38 34.34 10.04
N VAL A 20 4.11 33.96 9.98
CA VAL A 20 3.57 32.74 10.62
C VAL A 20 4.38 31.58 10.06
N PRO A 21 4.92 30.69 10.89
CA PRO A 21 5.60 29.49 10.38
C PRO A 21 4.61 28.73 9.48
N ALA A 22 5.10 28.30 8.31
CA ALA A 22 4.28 27.46 7.44
C ALA A 22 3.65 26.36 8.26
N THR A 23 2.33 26.30 8.25
CA THR A 23 1.60 25.35 9.12
C THR A 23 1.92 23.94 8.65
N ASP A 24 1.94 22.98 9.58
CA ASP A 24 2.10 21.56 9.20
C ASP A 24 1.06 21.12 8.15
N ALA A 25 -0.05 21.85 8.05
CA ALA A 25 -1.09 21.66 7.03
C ALA A 25 -0.62 22.07 5.62
N GLU A 26 0.04 23.22 5.46
CA GLU A 26 0.58 23.68 4.17
C GLU A 26 1.69 22.76 3.67
N ILE A 27 2.56 22.31 4.58
CA ILE A 27 3.60 21.33 4.26
C ILE A 27 2.94 20.00 3.82
N ALA A 28 1.90 19.54 4.52
CA ALA A 28 1.20 18.31 4.19
C ALA A 28 0.53 18.38 2.81
N GLU A 29 -0.12 19.51 2.47
CA GLU A 29 -0.75 19.72 1.17
C GLU A 29 0.27 19.71 0.02
N GLN A 30 1.40 20.37 0.17
CA GLN A 30 2.46 20.38 -0.83
C GLN A 30 3.12 19.01 -1.00
N VAL A 31 3.35 18.28 0.10
CA VAL A 31 3.86 16.91 0.07
C VAL A 31 2.88 15.99 -0.65
N GLU A 32 1.59 16.10 -0.35
CA GLU A 32 0.56 15.30 -1.02
C GLU A 32 0.50 15.61 -2.52
N ALA A 33 0.57 16.87 -2.92
CA ALA A 33 0.60 17.27 -4.32
C ALA A 33 1.82 16.74 -5.07
N GLU A 34 2.99 16.69 -4.45
CA GLU A 34 4.23 16.20 -5.06
C GLU A 34 4.30 14.67 -5.11
N VAL A 35 3.92 13.99 -4.03
CA VAL A 35 3.92 12.53 -3.94
C VAL A 35 2.82 11.90 -4.80
N THR A 36 1.67 12.57 -4.94
CA THR A 36 0.58 12.12 -5.82
C THR A 36 0.81 12.44 -7.29
N HIS A 37 1.97 13.02 -7.64
CA HIS A 37 2.31 13.23 -9.05
C HIS A 37 2.23 11.89 -9.78
N LYS A 38 1.20 11.77 -10.65
CA LYS A 38 0.63 10.57 -11.29
C LYS A 38 1.72 9.57 -11.69
N PRO A 39 1.71 8.36 -11.08
CA PRO A 39 2.58 7.30 -11.58
C PRO A 39 2.26 7.06 -13.05
N GLY A 40 3.30 6.97 -13.89
CA GLY A 40 3.14 6.75 -15.33
C GLY A 40 2.20 5.55 -15.58
N LYS A 41 1.46 5.54 -16.70
CA LYS A 41 0.46 4.49 -17.04
C LYS A 41 1.00 3.07 -16.82
N LYS A 42 2.29 2.84 -17.07
CA LYS A 42 2.96 1.55 -16.91
C LYS A 42 3.01 1.09 -15.44
N ASN A 43 3.24 2.00 -14.51
CA ASN A 43 3.29 1.69 -13.08
C ASN A 43 1.89 1.45 -12.49
N ARG A 44 0.85 2.10 -13.01
CA ARG A 44 -0.54 1.82 -12.63
C ARG A 44 -1.00 0.44 -13.05
N VAL A 45 -0.73 0.05 -14.29
CA VAL A 45 -1.09 -1.28 -14.80
C VAL A 45 -0.37 -2.36 -13.99
N LEU A 46 0.92 -2.19 -13.74
CA LEU A 46 1.69 -3.12 -12.91
C LEU A 46 1.13 -3.21 -11.47
N GLY A 47 0.82 -2.08 -10.84
CA GLY A 47 0.20 -2.06 -9.51
C GLY A 47 -1.16 -2.75 -9.48
N THR A 48 -2.00 -2.56 -10.50
CA THR A 48 -3.28 -3.24 -10.61
C THR A 48 -3.10 -4.75 -10.76
N ILE A 49 -2.17 -5.19 -11.62
CA ILE A 49 -1.86 -6.62 -11.79
C ILE A 49 -1.39 -7.24 -10.47
N ILE A 50 -0.48 -6.58 -9.76
CA ILE A 50 0.01 -7.03 -8.46
C ILE A 50 -1.14 -7.17 -7.45
N ASN A 51 -2.04 -6.19 -7.37
CA ASN A 51 -3.19 -6.25 -6.46
C ASN A 51 -4.17 -7.38 -6.83
N VAL A 52 -4.43 -7.61 -8.12
CA VAL A 52 -5.27 -8.72 -8.59
C VAL A 52 -4.64 -10.06 -8.23
N VAL A 53 -3.34 -10.24 -8.47
CA VAL A 53 -2.59 -11.44 -8.08
C VAL A 53 -2.65 -11.66 -6.57
N LEU A 54 -2.54 -10.60 -5.77
CA LEU A 54 -2.69 -10.69 -4.31
C LEU A 54 -4.07 -11.21 -3.90
N VAL A 55 -5.12 -10.60 -4.43
CA VAL A 55 -6.50 -11.03 -4.11
C VAL A 55 -6.69 -12.51 -4.46
N ILE A 56 -6.22 -12.94 -5.63
CA ILE A 56 -6.27 -14.35 -6.03
C ILE A 56 -5.48 -15.22 -5.04
N ALA A 57 -4.27 -14.83 -4.65
CA ALA A 57 -3.45 -15.57 -3.69
C ALA A 57 -4.12 -15.70 -2.32
N ILE A 58 -4.73 -14.62 -1.82
CA ILE A 58 -5.47 -14.64 -0.55
C ILE A 58 -6.69 -15.58 -0.64
N VAL A 59 -7.45 -15.50 -1.73
CA VAL A 59 -8.62 -16.39 -1.95
C VAL A 59 -8.18 -17.85 -1.97
N LEU A 60 -7.10 -18.16 -2.70
CA LEU A 60 -6.54 -19.52 -2.74
C LEU A 60 -6.04 -19.98 -1.37
N ALA A 61 -5.38 -19.13 -0.60
CA ALA A 61 -4.91 -19.43 0.74
C ALA A 61 -6.07 -19.73 1.71
N VAL A 62 -7.13 -18.89 1.67
CA VAL A 62 -8.34 -19.10 2.49
C VAL A 62 -9.04 -20.40 2.10
N MET A 63 -9.17 -20.66 0.80
CA MET A 63 -9.77 -21.89 0.29
C MET A 63 -8.96 -23.12 0.69
N ALA A 64 -7.63 -23.08 0.57
CA ALA A 64 -6.77 -24.17 0.97
C ALA A 64 -6.80 -24.43 2.49
N THR A 65 -6.84 -23.36 3.30
CA THR A 65 -7.00 -23.47 4.76
C THR A 65 -8.35 -24.11 5.13
N TYR A 66 -9.43 -23.69 4.47
CA TYR A 66 -10.76 -24.29 4.65
C TYR A 66 -10.76 -25.79 4.30
N LEU A 67 -10.17 -26.17 3.16
CA LEU A 67 -10.05 -27.55 2.74
C LEU A 67 -9.23 -28.37 3.73
N SER A 68 -8.10 -27.88 4.20
CA SER A 68 -7.24 -28.55 5.17
C SER A 68 -7.95 -28.77 6.52
N PHE A 69 -8.65 -27.75 7.01
CA PHE A 69 -9.37 -27.84 8.28
C PHE A 69 -10.53 -28.84 8.21
N THR A 70 -11.29 -28.86 7.13
CA THR A 70 -12.42 -29.80 6.96
C THR A 70 -11.95 -31.23 6.79
N THR A 71 -10.80 -31.46 6.17
CA THR A 71 -10.20 -32.82 6.04
C THR A 71 -9.71 -33.33 7.37
N GLN A 72 -9.08 -32.52 8.22
CA GLN A 72 -8.63 -32.92 9.55
C GLN A 72 -9.80 -33.30 10.49
N ALA A 73 -10.96 -32.69 10.32
CA ALA A 73 -12.17 -33.04 11.09
C ALA A 73 -12.82 -34.35 10.66
N GLY A 74 -12.19 -35.17 9.80
CA GLY A 74 -12.74 -36.42 9.28
C GLY A 74 -13.92 -36.24 8.33
N ASN A 75 -14.23 -35.03 7.94
CA ASN A 75 -15.23 -34.68 6.93
C ASN A 75 -14.57 -34.53 5.56
N VAL A 76 -15.32 -34.93 4.55
CA VAL A 76 -14.88 -34.68 3.17
C VAL A 76 -15.28 -33.26 2.77
N PRO A 77 -14.34 -32.37 2.44
CA PRO A 77 -14.67 -31.02 2.08
C PRO A 77 -15.58 -30.99 0.87
N ALA A 78 -16.61 -30.16 0.95
CA ALA A 78 -17.55 -29.92 -0.15
C ALA A 78 -17.49 -28.44 -0.55
N ILE A 79 -17.27 -28.19 -1.82
CA ILE A 79 -17.32 -26.86 -2.43
C ILE A 79 -18.59 -26.80 -3.27
N PHE A 80 -19.54 -25.95 -2.91
CA PHE A 80 -20.85 -25.84 -3.59
C PHE A 80 -21.61 -27.18 -3.71
N GLY A 81 -21.48 -28.07 -2.71
CA GLY A 81 -22.11 -29.39 -2.71
C GLY A 81 -21.37 -30.44 -3.55
N LEU A 82 -20.27 -30.07 -4.19
CA LEU A 82 -19.39 -30.97 -4.92
C LEU A 82 -18.22 -31.40 -4.00
N ARG A 83 -17.85 -32.65 -4.06
CA ARG A 83 -16.72 -33.22 -3.37
C ARG A 83 -15.68 -33.67 -4.35
N LEU A 84 -14.42 -33.38 -4.02
CA LEU A 84 -13.27 -33.68 -4.88
C LEU A 84 -12.45 -34.80 -4.24
N TYR A 85 -12.16 -35.82 -5.00
CA TYR A 85 -11.34 -36.94 -4.57
C TYR A 85 -10.24 -37.22 -5.57
N SER A 86 -9.05 -37.46 -5.07
CA SER A 86 -7.97 -38.02 -5.89
C SER A 86 -8.03 -39.54 -5.89
N VAL A 87 -7.94 -40.14 -7.06
CA VAL A 87 -7.90 -41.60 -7.22
C VAL A 87 -6.52 -42.11 -6.88
N GLN A 88 -6.43 -42.86 -5.77
CA GLN A 88 -5.14 -43.30 -5.25
C GLN A 88 -4.73 -44.71 -5.78
N THR A 89 -5.69 -45.51 -6.20
CA THR A 89 -5.47 -46.91 -6.60
C THR A 89 -5.88 -47.16 -8.05
N THR A 90 -5.54 -48.31 -8.57
CA THR A 90 -5.87 -48.74 -9.94
C THR A 90 -7.15 -49.56 -10.02
N SER A 91 -7.88 -49.75 -8.88
CA SER A 91 -9.04 -50.66 -8.78
C SER A 91 -10.21 -50.21 -9.70
N MET A 92 -10.27 -48.97 -10.10
CA MET A 92 -11.33 -48.40 -10.98
C MET A 92 -10.89 -48.20 -12.42
N GLU A 93 -9.69 -48.66 -12.78
CA GLU A 93 -9.23 -48.61 -14.18
C GLU A 93 -10.05 -49.53 -15.08
N PRO A 94 -10.34 -49.16 -16.31
CA PRO A 94 -9.95 -47.90 -17.00
C PRO A 94 -10.93 -46.74 -16.79
N THR A 95 -11.99 -46.90 -16.02
CA THR A 95 -13.04 -45.92 -15.83
C THR A 95 -12.52 -44.64 -15.14
N LEU A 96 -11.77 -44.83 -14.05
CA LEU A 96 -11.07 -43.78 -13.32
C LEU A 96 -9.61 -44.23 -13.18
N MET A 97 -8.70 -43.38 -13.67
CA MET A 97 -7.25 -43.67 -13.64
C MET A 97 -6.62 -43.19 -12.34
N LYS A 98 -5.60 -43.92 -11.87
CA LYS A 98 -4.78 -43.44 -10.74
C LYS A 98 -4.21 -42.05 -11.00
N GLY A 99 -4.44 -41.10 -10.08
CA GLY A 99 -4.06 -39.70 -10.20
C GLY A 99 -5.08 -38.81 -10.87
N ASP A 100 -6.25 -39.31 -11.23
CA ASP A 100 -7.39 -38.48 -11.64
C ASP A 100 -7.99 -37.75 -10.44
N LEU A 101 -8.51 -36.55 -10.65
CA LEU A 101 -9.37 -35.88 -9.68
C LEU A 101 -10.82 -36.11 -10.08
N VAL A 102 -11.57 -36.78 -9.20
CA VAL A 102 -12.98 -37.14 -9.44
C VAL A 102 -13.87 -36.16 -8.71
N ILE A 103 -14.93 -35.74 -9.40
CA ILE A 103 -15.97 -34.88 -8.86
C ILE A 103 -17.17 -35.72 -8.47
N SER A 104 -17.57 -35.66 -7.19
CA SER A 104 -18.73 -36.35 -6.67
C SER A 104 -19.74 -35.40 -6.08
N THR A 105 -21.00 -35.74 -6.16
CA THR A 105 -22.10 -35.03 -5.50
C THR A 105 -22.46 -35.74 -4.19
N ALA A 106 -22.83 -34.95 -3.19
CA ALA A 106 -23.31 -35.53 -1.93
C ALA A 106 -24.62 -36.35 -2.17
N VAL A 107 -24.71 -37.53 -1.62
CA VAL A 107 -25.92 -38.33 -1.66
C VAL A 107 -26.83 -37.89 -0.51
N LYS A 108 -27.97 -37.27 -0.86
CA LYS A 108 -28.97 -36.81 0.11
C LYS A 108 -29.90 -37.97 0.55
N ASP A 109 -30.35 -38.73 -0.45
CA ASP A 109 -31.16 -39.93 -0.22
C ASP A 109 -30.49 -41.16 -0.83
N PRO A 110 -30.00 -42.09 0.00
CA PRO A 110 -29.42 -43.35 -0.47
C PRO A 110 -30.34 -44.20 -1.33
N ALA A 111 -31.68 -43.99 -1.28
CA ALA A 111 -32.63 -44.70 -2.12
C ALA A 111 -32.57 -44.29 -3.59
N GLU A 112 -31.98 -43.14 -3.91
CA GLU A 112 -31.76 -42.66 -5.30
C GLU A 112 -30.58 -43.39 -5.99
N LEU A 113 -29.76 -44.12 -5.22
CA LEU A 113 -28.62 -44.85 -5.78
C LEU A 113 -29.12 -46.07 -6.59
N LYS A 114 -28.47 -46.26 -7.71
CA LYS A 114 -28.82 -47.30 -8.67
C LYS A 114 -27.67 -48.25 -8.91
N HIS A 115 -27.97 -49.43 -9.42
CA HIS A 115 -26.98 -50.35 -9.97
C HIS A 115 -26.15 -49.57 -11.05
N GLU A 116 -24.85 -49.87 -11.12
CA GLU A 116 -23.88 -49.17 -11.98
C GLU A 116 -23.48 -47.76 -11.51
N ASP A 117 -24.03 -47.22 -10.44
CA ASP A 117 -23.51 -45.98 -9.88
C ASP A 117 -22.15 -46.18 -9.21
N ILE A 118 -21.22 -45.24 -9.43
CA ILE A 118 -19.94 -45.23 -8.76
C ILE A 118 -20.09 -44.37 -7.51
N ILE A 119 -19.86 -44.93 -6.35
CA ILE A 119 -19.99 -44.27 -5.06
C ILE A 119 -18.65 -44.19 -4.34
N THR A 120 -18.46 -43.11 -3.59
CA THR A 120 -17.38 -42.95 -2.64
C THR A 120 -17.95 -43.14 -1.24
N TYR A 121 -17.31 -43.97 -0.45
CA TYR A 121 -17.79 -44.41 0.88
C TYR A 121 -16.64 -44.64 1.85
N TRP A 122 -16.95 -44.63 3.16
CA TRP A 122 -16.03 -44.97 4.19
C TRP A 122 -15.96 -46.49 4.35
N THR A 123 -14.76 -47.03 4.38
CA THR A 123 -14.50 -48.44 4.65
C THR A 123 -13.26 -48.58 5.57
N VAL A 124 -13.03 -49.80 6.06
CA VAL A 124 -11.81 -50.10 6.86
C VAL A 124 -10.94 -51.03 6.03
N ILE A 125 -9.72 -50.62 5.74
CA ILE A 125 -8.68 -51.40 5.05
C ILE A 125 -7.47 -51.45 5.98
N ASP A 126 -6.97 -52.62 6.29
CA ASP A 126 -5.82 -52.82 7.18
C ASP A 126 -5.96 -52.15 8.56
N GLY A 127 -7.20 -52.04 9.06
CA GLY A 127 -7.51 -51.40 10.34
C GLY A 127 -7.65 -49.89 10.29
N GLU A 128 -7.38 -49.25 9.17
CA GLU A 128 -7.54 -47.83 8.98
C GLU A 128 -8.84 -47.48 8.24
N ARG A 129 -9.51 -46.42 8.73
CA ARG A 129 -10.73 -45.90 8.10
C ARG A 129 -10.35 -45.03 6.90
N VAL A 130 -10.64 -45.50 5.70
CA VAL A 130 -10.27 -44.87 4.44
C VAL A 130 -11.49 -44.64 3.57
N LEU A 131 -11.37 -43.69 2.63
CA LEU A 131 -12.33 -43.49 1.56
C LEU A 131 -11.99 -44.42 0.42
N ASN A 132 -13.02 -45.19 -0.03
CA ASN A 132 -12.93 -46.02 -1.22
C ASN A 132 -13.98 -45.61 -2.26
N THR A 133 -13.69 -45.81 -3.54
CA THR A 133 -14.59 -45.47 -4.62
C THR A 133 -14.74 -46.66 -5.56
N HIS A 134 -15.91 -47.29 -5.54
CA HIS A 134 -16.21 -48.48 -6.35
C HIS A 134 -17.61 -48.37 -6.95
N ARG A 135 -17.93 -49.29 -7.86
CA ARG A 135 -19.22 -49.39 -8.54
C ARG A 135 -20.19 -50.24 -7.76
N ILE A 136 -21.43 -49.84 -7.64
CA ILE A 136 -22.54 -50.63 -7.09
C ILE A 136 -22.88 -51.75 -8.06
N ILE A 137 -22.73 -53.02 -7.60
CA ILE A 137 -23.12 -54.19 -8.37
C ILE A 137 -24.38 -54.87 -7.82
N GLN A 138 -24.75 -54.58 -6.56
CA GLN A 138 -25.98 -55.09 -5.97
C GLN A 138 -26.47 -54.16 -4.87
N ILE A 139 -27.79 -54.02 -4.75
CA ILE A 139 -28.46 -53.27 -3.68
C ILE A 139 -29.35 -54.22 -2.91
N SER A 140 -29.18 -54.27 -1.59
CA SER A 140 -29.91 -55.15 -0.70
C SER A 140 -30.55 -54.37 0.44
N LYS A 141 -31.72 -54.82 0.89
CA LYS A 141 -32.35 -54.28 2.10
C LYS A 141 -31.85 -55.10 3.30
N VAL A 142 -31.33 -54.41 4.30
CA VAL A 142 -30.84 -55.03 5.57
C VAL A 142 -31.55 -54.38 6.76
N SER A 143 -31.43 -55.02 7.90
CA SER A 143 -31.90 -54.40 9.15
C SER A 143 -31.14 -53.08 9.37
N GLY A 144 -31.86 -51.96 9.26
CA GLY A 144 -31.26 -50.63 9.39
C GLY A 144 -31.09 -49.83 8.07
N GLY A 145 -31.63 -50.32 6.92
CA GLY A 145 -31.69 -49.56 5.68
C GLY A 145 -31.15 -50.30 4.47
N LEU A 146 -30.44 -49.59 3.59
CA LEU A 146 -29.84 -50.13 2.37
C LEU A 146 -28.37 -50.52 2.63
N ALA A 147 -27.98 -51.63 1.98
CA ALA A 147 -26.60 -52.07 1.86
C ALA A 147 -26.24 -52.21 0.37
N PHE A 148 -25.06 -51.79 0.02
CA PHE A 148 -24.53 -51.82 -1.33
C PHE A 148 -23.36 -52.80 -1.40
N THR A 149 -23.43 -53.80 -2.29
CA THR A 149 -22.26 -54.59 -2.66
C THR A 149 -21.54 -53.83 -3.78
N THR A 150 -20.26 -53.56 -3.59
CA THR A 150 -19.46 -52.78 -4.52
C THR A 150 -18.33 -53.62 -5.11
N GLN A 151 -17.81 -53.17 -6.26
CA GLN A 151 -16.67 -53.81 -6.91
C GLN A 151 -15.90 -52.74 -7.69
N GLY A 152 -14.57 -52.78 -7.61
CA GLY A 152 -13.73 -51.99 -8.50
C GLY A 152 -13.79 -52.53 -9.94
N ASP A 153 -13.80 -51.61 -10.91
CA ASP A 153 -13.94 -52.00 -12.35
C ASP A 153 -12.77 -52.87 -12.83
N ASN A 154 -11.60 -52.78 -12.17
CA ASN A 154 -10.43 -53.58 -12.45
C ASN A 154 -10.30 -54.82 -11.53
N ASN A 155 -11.22 -54.98 -10.60
CA ASN A 155 -11.17 -56.12 -9.64
C ASN A 155 -11.89 -57.32 -10.22
N THR A 156 -11.37 -58.49 -10.00
CA THR A 156 -11.97 -59.77 -10.44
C THR A 156 -13.12 -60.25 -9.54
N SER A 157 -13.21 -59.72 -8.31
CA SER A 157 -14.21 -60.14 -7.33
C SER A 157 -14.84 -58.91 -6.65
N PRO A 158 -16.09 -59.04 -6.20
CA PRO A 158 -16.73 -58.05 -5.37
C PRO A 158 -15.94 -57.77 -4.08
N ASP A 159 -16.18 -56.59 -3.53
CA ASP A 159 -15.64 -56.27 -2.21
C ASP A 159 -16.21 -57.21 -1.14
N SER A 160 -15.38 -57.63 -0.19
CA SER A 160 -15.76 -58.60 0.83
C SER A 160 -16.77 -58.04 1.85
N GLN A 161 -16.80 -56.70 1.97
CA GLN A 161 -17.70 -56.03 2.89
C GLN A 161 -18.74 -55.22 2.10
N TYR A 162 -19.99 -55.32 2.54
CA TYR A 162 -21.03 -54.42 1.99
C TYR A 162 -20.95 -53.02 2.61
N VAL A 163 -21.32 -52.03 1.85
CA VAL A 163 -21.34 -50.62 2.26
C VAL A 163 -22.72 -50.29 2.81
N HIS A 164 -22.79 -49.83 4.07
CA HIS A 164 -24.05 -49.31 4.62
C HIS A 164 -24.38 -47.95 4.02
N GLN A 165 -25.67 -47.70 3.88
CA GLN A 165 -26.14 -46.40 3.36
C GLN A 165 -25.57 -45.18 4.10
N LYS A 166 -25.28 -45.29 5.40
CA LYS A 166 -24.71 -44.25 6.27
C LYS A 166 -23.24 -43.96 5.98
N ASP A 167 -22.53 -44.94 5.39
CA ASP A 167 -21.12 -44.80 5.06
C ASP A 167 -20.88 -44.24 3.67
N VAL A 168 -21.95 -44.09 2.88
CA VAL A 168 -21.88 -43.44 1.54
C VAL A 168 -21.68 -41.94 1.69
N VAL A 169 -20.60 -41.47 1.12
CA VAL A 169 -20.22 -40.04 1.19
C VAL A 169 -20.68 -39.28 -0.07
N GLY A 170 -20.58 -39.91 -1.20
CA GLY A 170 -20.94 -39.23 -2.46
C GLY A 170 -21.09 -40.21 -3.62
N LYS A 171 -21.69 -39.73 -4.68
CA LYS A 171 -21.83 -40.40 -5.98
C LYS A 171 -21.03 -39.62 -7.04
N VAL A 172 -20.22 -40.32 -7.81
CA VAL A 172 -19.45 -39.72 -8.89
C VAL A 172 -20.41 -39.05 -9.87
N ALA A 173 -20.15 -37.76 -10.11
CA ALA A 173 -20.98 -36.97 -11.04
C ALA A 173 -20.82 -37.47 -12.48
N LYS A 174 -21.90 -37.48 -13.20
CA LYS A 174 -21.93 -37.84 -14.62
C LYS A 174 -22.35 -36.64 -15.47
N MET A 175 -21.69 -36.46 -16.61
CA MET A 175 -22.10 -35.53 -17.66
C MET A 175 -22.48 -36.36 -18.89
N GLY A 176 -23.78 -36.55 -19.12
CA GLY A 176 -24.27 -37.59 -20.02
C GLY A 176 -23.84 -38.99 -19.57
N ASN A 177 -23.17 -39.74 -20.42
CA ASN A 177 -22.68 -41.10 -20.10
C ASN A 177 -21.24 -41.12 -19.57
N LYS A 178 -20.58 -39.96 -19.35
CA LYS A 178 -19.20 -39.90 -18.91
C LYS A 178 -19.13 -39.45 -17.45
N ASN A 179 -18.28 -40.13 -16.68
CA ASN A 179 -17.92 -39.68 -15.33
C ASN A 179 -17.13 -38.39 -15.37
N VAL A 180 -17.46 -37.44 -14.50
CA VAL A 180 -16.75 -36.17 -14.43
C VAL A 180 -15.44 -36.37 -13.68
N ARG A 181 -14.34 -36.37 -14.42
CA ARG A 181 -12.98 -36.49 -13.87
C ARG A 181 -12.03 -35.50 -14.57
N LEU A 182 -11.02 -35.10 -13.88
CA LEU A 182 -9.92 -34.28 -14.38
C LEU A 182 -8.66 -35.13 -14.42
N PRO A 183 -8.22 -35.57 -15.62
CA PRO A 183 -7.09 -36.48 -15.73
C PRO A 183 -5.80 -35.88 -15.20
N GLY A 184 -5.11 -36.62 -14.32
CA GLY A 184 -3.82 -36.24 -13.76
C GLY A 184 -3.79 -35.12 -12.72
N VAL A 185 -4.92 -34.40 -12.55
CA VAL A 185 -5.02 -33.29 -11.61
C VAL A 185 -5.01 -33.75 -10.14
N GLY A 186 -5.43 -35.00 -9.88
CA GLY A 186 -5.44 -35.59 -8.57
C GLY A 186 -4.07 -35.58 -7.88
N LYS A 187 -2.98 -35.84 -8.63
CA LYS A 187 -1.62 -35.81 -8.08
C LYS A 187 -1.22 -34.42 -7.57
N ALA A 188 -1.58 -33.36 -8.31
CA ALA A 188 -1.33 -32.00 -7.89
C ALA A 188 -2.19 -31.63 -6.68
N PHE A 189 -3.42 -32.13 -6.64
CA PHE A 189 -4.33 -31.95 -5.51
C PHE A 189 -3.80 -32.64 -4.24
N ASP A 190 -3.31 -33.88 -4.33
CA ASP A 190 -2.69 -34.59 -3.22
C ASP A 190 -1.46 -33.85 -2.69
N TYR A 191 -0.57 -33.41 -3.60
CA TYR A 191 0.61 -32.63 -3.22
C TYR A 191 0.25 -31.35 -2.47
N LEU A 192 -0.82 -30.66 -2.89
CA LEU A 192 -1.30 -29.47 -2.19
C LEU A 192 -1.90 -29.76 -0.80
N GLN A 193 -2.36 -30.99 -0.55
CA GLN A 193 -2.86 -31.40 0.75
C GLN A 193 -1.74 -31.83 1.71
N GLU A 194 -0.57 -32.16 1.20
CA GLU A 194 0.60 -32.44 2.02
C GLU A 194 1.16 -31.14 2.63
N PRO A 195 1.61 -31.16 3.90
CA PRO A 195 2.18 -29.98 4.55
C PRO A 195 3.33 -29.33 3.77
N THR A 196 4.17 -30.14 3.15
CA THR A 196 5.30 -29.68 2.33
C THR A 196 4.84 -29.01 1.04
N GLY A 197 3.90 -29.61 0.32
CA GLY A 197 3.32 -29.06 -0.90
C GLY A 197 2.55 -27.77 -0.63
N PHE A 198 1.71 -27.75 0.41
CA PHE A 198 1.00 -26.57 0.86
C PHE A 198 1.97 -25.44 1.22
N GLY A 199 2.99 -25.76 2.03
CA GLY A 199 4.01 -24.78 2.43
C GLY A 199 4.72 -24.15 1.23
N LEU A 200 5.11 -24.95 0.26
CA LEU A 200 5.91 -24.50 -0.88
C LEU A 200 5.09 -23.79 -1.96
N VAL A 201 3.87 -24.26 -2.23
CA VAL A 201 3.03 -23.73 -3.30
C VAL A 201 2.14 -22.58 -2.83
N VAL A 202 1.72 -22.56 -1.57
CA VAL A 202 0.79 -21.56 -1.04
C VAL A 202 1.50 -20.62 -0.08
N VAL A 203 2.14 -21.13 0.97
CA VAL A 203 2.70 -20.29 2.04
C VAL A 203 3.91 -19.48 1.55
N LEU A 204 4.85 -20.12 0.85
CA LEU A 204 6.07 -19.44 0.40
C LEU A 204 5.79 -18.29 -0.56
N PRO A 205 4.97 -18.41 -1.62
CA PRO A 205 4.64 -17.27 -2.49
C PRO A 205 3.92 -16.14 -1.75
N VAL A 206 3.04 -16.45 -0.80
CA VAL A 206 2.36 -15.45 0.02
C VAL A 206 3.36 -14.70 0.89
N LEU A 207 4.30 -15.39 1.54
CA LEU A 207 5.35 -14.76 2.34
C LEU A 207 6.26 -13.85 1.48
N LEU A 208 6.69 -14.33 0.32
CA LEU A 208 7.49 -13.52 -0.60
C LEU A 208 6.74 -12.28 -1.08
N PHE A 209 5.44 -12.43 -1.33
CA PHE A 209 4.59 -11.32 -1.70
C PHE A 209 4.44 -10.30 -0.55
N LEU A 210 4.21 -10.76 0.69
CA LEU A 210 4.14 -9.88 1.86
C LEU A 210 5.46 -9.13 2.07
N LEU A 211 6.60 -9.81 1.92
CA LEU A 211 7.91 -9.18 1.98
C LEU A 211 8.08 -8.11 0.90
N TYR A 212 7.67 -8.39 -0.32
CA TYR A 212 7.67 -7.41 -1.41
C TYR A 212 6.79 -6.19 -1.08
N GLN A 213 5.58 -6.39 -0.55
CA GLN A 213 4.69 -5.30 -0.13
C GLN A 213 5.30 -4.47 1.00
N LEU A 214 5.96 -5.12 1.96
CA LEU A 214 6.65 -4.44 3.04
C LEU A 214 7.78 -3.53 2.51
N ILE A 215 8.58 -4.03 1.55
CA ILE A 215 9.62 -3.24 0.90
C ILE A 215 9.02 -2.04 0.16
N GLN A 216 7.93 -2.24 -0.57
CA GLN A 216 7.23 -1.14 -1.26
C GLN A 216 6.67 -0.12 -0.29
N PHE A 217 6.08 -0.56 0.82
CA PHE A 217 5.59 0.32 1.87
C PHE A 217 6.72 1.21 2.44
N PHE A 218 7.87 0.61 2.78
CA PHE A 218 9.01 1.38 3.26
C PHE A 218 9.57 2.35 2.22
N ARG A 219 9.60 1.95 0.93
CA ARG A 219 10.01 2.86 -0.15
C ARG A 219 9.13 4.10 -0.21
N VAL A 220 7.80 3.93 -0.20
CA VAL A 220 6.85 5.04 -0.22
C VAL A 220 7.00 5.90 1.04
N LEU A 221 7.17 5.26 2.21
CA LEU A 221 7.37 5.97 3.47
C LEU A 221 8.65 6.82 3.45
N PHE A 222 9.76 6.29 2.95
CA PHE A 222 11.02 7.03 2.82
C PHE A 222 10.91 8.16 1.78
N GLU A 223 10.24 7.93 0.66
CA GLU A 223 9.98 8.96 -0.35
C GLU A 223 9.17 10.10 0.25
N TYR A 224 8.09 9.80 0.96
CA TYR A 224 7.29 10.78 1.69
C TYR A 224 8.11 11.61 2.68
N GLN A 225 8.95 10.95 3.49
CA GLN A 225 9.83 11.64 4.45
C GLN A 225 10.85 12.53 3.75
N ASN A 226 11.45 12.07 2.66
CA ASN A 226 12.43 12.85 1.89
C ASN A 226 11.78 14.08 1.26
N VAL A 227 10.61 13.94 0.66
CA VAL A 227 9.84 15.07 0.09
C VAL A 227 9.48 16.07 1.18
N LYS A 228 8.94 15.59 2.31
CA LYS A 228 8.60 16.43 3.46
C LYS A 228 9.80 17.22 3.98
N ASN A 229 10.95 16.58 4.16
CA ASN A 229 12.17 17.22 4.63
C ASN A 229 12.70 18.26 3.62
N ARG A 230 12.62 17.95 2.31
CA ARG A 230 13.02 18.86 1.26
C ARG A 230 12.15 20.13 1.24
N ILE A 231 10.82 19.97 1.24
CA ILE A 231 9.87 21.09 1.26
C ILE A 231 10.10 21.96 2.50
N LYS A 232 10.28 21.33 3.68
CA LYS A 232 10.57 22.06 4.91
C LYS A 232 11.85 22.88 4.81
N PHE A 233 12.91 22.29 4.29
CA PHE A 233 14.20 22.97 4.10
C PHE A 233 14.10 24.13 3.08
N GLU A 234 13.39 23.93 1.96
CA GLU A 234 13.17 24.97 0.94
C GLU A 234 12.37 26.16 1.52
N MET A 235 11.34 25.89 2.32
CA MET A 235 10.57 26.94 2.99
C MET A 235 11.41 27.71 4.03
N GLU A 236 12.20 27.01 4.85
CA GLU A 236 13.09 27.65 5.83
C GLU A 236 14.15 28.52 5.14
N ARG A 237 14.69 28.05 4.01
CA ARG A 237 15.66 28.77 3.21
C ARG A 237 15.05 30.04 2.59
N GLY A 238 13.87 29.94 1.96
CA GLY A 238 13.17 31.10 1.41
C GLY A 238 12.92 32.16 2.47
N ARG A 239 12.42 31.76 3.64
CA ARG A 239 12.21 32.69 4.77
C ARG A 239 13.50 33.39 5.22
N THR A 240 14.61 32.65 5.27
CA THR A 240 15.90 33.22 5.66
C THR A 240 16.39 34.23 4.62
N GLU A 241 16.20 33.95 3.33
CA GLU A 241 16.51 34.86 2.22
C GLU A 241 15.68 36.15 2.30
N ASP A 242 14.36 36.02 2.56
CA ASP A 242 13.46 37.18 2.73
C ASP A 242 13.87 38.05 3.92
N LEU A 243 14.21 37.48 5.05
CA LEU A 243 14.68 38.23 6.22
C LEU A 243 16.00 38.95 5.97
N ILE A 244 16.93 38.35 5.27
CA ILE A 244 18.21 38.97 4.90
C ILE A 244 17.97 40.16 3.93
N GLU A 245 17.06 39.99 2.97
CA GLU A 245 16.72 41.07 2.03
C GLU A 245 16.02 42.21 2.75
N GLU A 246 15.13 41.94 3.69
CA GLU A 246 14.49 42.99 4.50
C GLU A 246 15.51 43.73 5.38
N GLN A 247 16.45 43.04 6.03
CA GLN A 247 17.52 43.65 6.79
C GLN A 247 18.39 44.55 5.90
N ARG A 248 18.76 44.08 4.70
CA ARG A 248 19.53 44.88 3.75
C ARG A 248 18.79 46.14 3.34
N ARG A 249 17.49 46.04 3.06
CA ARG A 249 16.64 47.20 2.73
C ARG A 249 16.59 48.23 3.86
N ARG A 250 16.42 47.76 5.12
CA ARG A 250 16.43 48.64 6.31
C ARG A 250 17.79 49.32 6.51
N GLU A 251 18.89 48.60 6.29
CA GLU A 251 20.23 49.21 6.35
C GLU A 251 20.46 50.29 5.26
N GLU A 252 19.99 50.05 4.04
CA GLU A 252 20.06 51.00 2.96
C GLU A 252 19.24 52.27 3.26
N GLU A 253 18.03 52.11 3.79
CA GLU A 253 17.18 53.23 4.22
C GLU A 253 17.84 54.04 5.35
N LEU A 254 18.44 53.38 6.35
CA LEU A 254 19.18 54.05 7.42
C LEU A 254 20.39 54.81 6.90
N LYS A 255 21.16 54.23 5.98
CA LYS A 255 22.31 54.88 5.36
C LYS A 255 21.88 56.06 4.49
N ALA A 256 20.74 55.95 3.77
CA ALA A 256 20.18 57.05 2.99
C ALA A 256 19.69 58.19 3.88
N ALA A 257 19.02 57.88 4.99
CA ALA A 257 18.58 58.88 5.99
C ALA A 257 19.75 59.61 6.64
N GLU A 258 20.84 58.88 6.97
CA GLU A 258 22.05 59.45 7.54
C GLU A 258 22.76 60.38 6.54
N ARG A 259 22.89 59.96 5.26
CA ARG A 259 23.43 60.84 4.18
C ARG A 259 22.59 62.09 4.02
N ALA A 260 21.28 61.99 4.02
CA ALA A 260 20.37 63.15 3.90
C ALA A 260 20.53 64.13 5.09
N ARG A 261 20.75 63.59 6.30
CA ARG A 261 21.05 64.39 7.49
C ARG A 261 22.37 65.14 7.38
N ILE A 262 23.44 64.46 6.97
CA ILE A 262 24.77 65.06 6.77
C ILE A 262 24.73 66.13 5.69
N GLU A 263 24.03 65.88 4.54
CA GLU A 263 23.85 66.89 3.50
C GLU A 263 23.05 68.10 3.97
N ALA A 264 21.98 67.87 4.76
CA ALA A 264 21.21 68.99 5.33
C ALA A 264 22.02 69.82 6.33
N GLU A 265 22.86 69.19 7.14
CA GLU A 265 23.72 69.85 8.09
C GLU A 265 24.83 70.63 7.38
N LEU A 266 25.45 70.04 6.35
CA LEU A 266 26.46 70.71 5.55
C LEU A 266 25.89 71.95 4.80
N ARG A 267 24.67 71.84 4.23
CA ARG A 267 23.97 72.97 3.60
C ARG A 267 23.64 74.08 4.61
N ALA A 268 23.26 73.69 5.85
CA ALA A 268 22.99 74.67 6.89
C ALA A 268 24.25 75.38 7.33
N GLN A 269 25.40 74.68 7.44
CA GLN A 269 26.72 75.30 7.71
C GLN A 269 27.17 76.30 6.60
N LEU A 270 27.07 75.89 5.33
CA LEU A 270 27.38 76.74 4.17
C LEU A 270 26.51 77.96 4.15
N LEU A 271 25.21 77.87 4.38
CA LEU A 271 24.28 78.99 4.44
C LEU A 271 24.61 79.91 5.65
N ALA A 272 25.07 79.44 6.76
CA ALA A 272 25.49 80.23 7.88
C ALA A 272 26.79 80.93 7.62
N GLU A 273 27.75 80.28 6.95
CA GLU A 273 29.02 80.90 6.50
C GLU A 273 28.83 82.02 5.47
N MET A 274 28.01 81.80 4.45
CA MET A 274 27.62 82.84 3.47
C MET A 274 26.90 84.01 4.12
N LYS A 275 26.05 83.84 5.12
CA LYS A 275 25.43 84.87 5.90
C LYS A 275 26.44 85.67 6.74
N ALA A 276 27.43 85.01 7.34
CA ALA A 276 28.47 85.63 8.10
C ALA A 276 29.39 86.55 7.19
N GLU A 277 29.70 86.06 6.01
CA GLU A 277 30.48 86.80 5.01
C GLU A 277 29.75 88.03 4.49
N GLN A 278 28.40 87.96 4.33
CA GLN A 278 27.55 89.13 3.95
C GLN A 278 27.39 90.15 5.09
N THR A 279 27.65 89.83 6.33
CA THR A 279 27.51 90.71 7.50
C THR A 279 28.82 91.30 7.99
N ALA A 280 29.96 90.94 7.38
CA ALA A 280 31.24 91.52 7.72
C ALA A 280 31.29 93.04 7.24
N PRO A 281 31.59 94.07 8.10
CA PRO A 281 31.68 95.48 7.70
C PRO A 281 32.84 95.64 6.74
N ALA A 282 32.64 96.37 5.65
CA ALA A 282 33.70 96.79 4.75
C ALA A 282 34.75 97.54 5.51
N GLU A 283 35.96 97.04 5.61
CA GLU A 283 37.12 97.77 6.07
C GLU A 283 37.39 98.95 5.13
N ALA A 284 37.48 100.15 5.72
CA ALA A 284 37.80 101.40 5.05
C ALA A 284 39.24 101.43 4.46
N PRO A 285 39.48 102.11 3.36
CA PRO A 285 40.77 102.13 2.70
C PRO A 285 41.80 102.85 3.54
N VAL A 286 42.93 102.23 3.82
CA VAL A 286 44.12 102.84 4.44
C VAL A 286 44.86 103.60 3.33
N GLU A 287 45.01 104.90 3.58
CA GLU A 287 45.78 105.87 2.75
C GLU A 287 47.23 105.44 2.62
N ALA A 288 47.71 105.62 1.44
CA ALA A 288 49.15 105.57 1.07
C ALA A 288 49.91 106.67 1.77
N ASP A 289 50.89 106.36 2.50
CA ASP A 289 51.97 107.28 2.88
C ASP A 289 53.27 106.90 2.15
N THR A 290 53.69 107.85 1.33
CA THR A 290 54.96 107.90 0.59
C THR A 290 56.11 108.39 1.53
N GLY A 291 57.18 107.74 1.47
CA GLY A 291 58.42 108.26 2.10
C GLY A 291 59.54 107.25 2.02
N ASP A 292 60.18 107.30 1.00
CA ASP A 292 61.52 107.82 0.67
C ASP A 292 62.67 107.38 1.58
N ASN A 293 63.63 106.99 0.87
CA ASN A 293 65.09 107.16 1.11
C ASN A 293 65.93 106.09 1.84
N THR A 294 66.73 105.49 0.99
CA THR A 294 68.22 105.47 0.98
C THR A 294 68.96 104.49 1.88
N ALA A 295 69.83 103.84 1.17
CA ALA A 295 71.23 103.50 1.39
C ALA A 295 71.60 102.52 2.60
N GLU A 296 72.16 101.50 2.37
CA GLU A 296 73.53 100.95 2.02
C GLU A 296 73.42 99.42 1.76
#